data_2f95d76118c354b0948af74433eef8ab
#
_entry.id   2f95d76118c354b0948af74433eef8ab
#
_cell.length_a   1.000
_cell.length_b   1.000
_cell.length_c   1.000
_cell.angle_alpha   90.00
_cell.angle_beta   90.00
_cell.angle_gamma   90.00
#
_symmetry.space_group_name_H-M   'P 1'
#
loop_
_entity.id
_entity.type
_entity.pdbx_description
1 polymer ?
#
loop_
_entity_poly.entity_id
_entity_poly.type
_entity_poly.pdbx_seq_one_letter_code
_entity_poly.pdbx_strand_id
1 'polypeptide(L)'
;SYGAETRRSFKRRTSYARFNGQKAMYIEVKKRPDANVIKTSDAVLEIVEEMAQQLPASIRVQPSLITSEFAEVQVTELQGNIMTALALVMVIVVAAMGFRSGLIVGLGIPVSLLFSVIIIYLLGYTFNFMVMFGMLLGLGMLIDGAIVVTEYADRRMSEGADHRAAYAEAVKRMFWPVTASTATTLAAFLPLMFWPGIPGQFMSYLPVTVFTVLSGSLLYALLFGPVLGTIFGRPTIHATASAATLNELEHGDPP
;
A
#
# COMPACT_ATOMS: atom_id res chain seq x y z
N SER A 1 -63.54 -19.05 37.85
CA SER A 1 -62.10 -19.34 37.80
C SER A 1 -61.72 -19.53 36.34
N TYR A 2 -61.08 -18.53 35.79
CA TYR A 2 -60.50 -18.63 34.43
C TYR A 2 -59.18 -19.38 34.57
N GLY A 3 -59.14 -20.66 34.17
CA GLY A 3 -57.93 -21.45 34.05
C GLY A 3 -57.18 -21.06 32.85
N ALA A 4 -56.05 -20.43 33.00
CA ALA A 4 -55.09 -20.20 31.90
C ALA A 4 -54.40 -21.52 31.56
N GLU A 5 -54.74 -22.13 30.43
CA GLU A 5 -54.01 -23.27 29.88
C GLU A 5 -52.69 -22.78 29.23
N THR A 6 -51.57 -23.10 29.85
CA THR A 6 -50.27 -22.87 29.26
C THR A 6 -49.90 -23.97 28.27
N ARG A 7 -49.98 -23.71 27.00
CA ARG A 7 -49.51 -24.63 25.94
C ARG A 7 -48.08 -24.28 25.56
N ARG A 8 -47.15 -25.22 25.65
CA ARG A 8 -45.84 -25.13 25.01
C ARG A 8 -46.04 -25.18 23.50
N SER A 9 -45.77 -24.11 22.82
CA SER A 9 -45.83 -24.07 21.38
C SER A 9 -44.47 -23.52 20.81
N PHE A 10 -44.08 -23.98 19.65
CA PHE A 10 -42.94 -23.43 18.97
C PHE A 10 -43.31 -22.09 18.35
N LYS A 11 -42.40 -21.13 18.48
CA LYS A 11 -42.55 -19.85 17.79
C LYS A 11 -42.68 -20.08 16.29
N ARG A 12 -43.58 -19.34 15.61
CA ARG A 12 -43.77 -19.43 14.17
C ARG A 12 -42.41 -19.29 13.48
N ARG A 13 -42.08 -20.23 12.59
CA ARG A 13 -40.85 -20.20 11.82
C ARG A 13 -40.85 -18.99 10.91
N THR A 14 -39.89 -18.10 11.09
CA THR A 14 -39.70 -16.87 10.30
C THR A 14 -38.58 -17.01 9.24
N SER A 15 -37.74 -18.06 9.39
CA SER A 15 -36.65 -18.32 8.46
C SER A 15 -36.48 -19.82 8.23
N TYR A 16 -36.04 -20.18 7.05
CA TYR A 16 -35.77 -21.56 6.66
C TYR A 16 -34.34 -21.62 6.11
N ALA A 17 -33.50 -22.49 6.69
CA ALA A 17 -32.19 -22.82 6.13
C ALA A 17 -32.31 -24.15 5.37
N ARG A 18 -31.80 -24.17 4.13
CA ARG A 18 -31.68 -25.38 3.31
C ARG A 18 -30.30 -25.40 2.67
N PHE A 19 -29.72 -26.58 2.65
CA PHE A 19 -28.47 -26.85 1.94
C PHE A 19 -28.71 -28.00 0.96
N ASN A 20 -28.45 -27.81 -0.31
CA ASN A 20 -28.73 -28.76 -1.40
C ASN A 20 -30.17 -29.31 -1.37
N GLY A 21 -31.16 -28.45 -1.09
CA GLY A 21 -32.58 -28.84 -1.02
C GLY A 21 -33.00 -29.51 0.32
N GLN A 22 -32.08 -29.95 1.15
CA GLN A 22 -32.35 -30.58 2.44
C GLN A 22 -32.47 -29.52 3.55
N LYS A 23 -33.24 -29.85 4.60
CA LYS A 23 -33.31 -28.98 5.77
C LYS A 23 -31.97 -28.90 6.48
N ALA A 24 -31.51 -27.70 6.74
CA ALA A 24 -30.24 -27.46 7.41
C ALA A 24 -30.41 -26.50 8.59
N MET A 25 -29.45 -26.50 9.49
CA MET A 25 -29.26 -25.48 10.51
C MET A 25 -28.04 -24.66 10.12
N TYR A 26 -28.11 -23.36 10.26
CA TYR A 26 -27.00 -22.45 9.96
C TYR A 26 -26.47 -21.89 11.28
N ILE A 27 -25.16 -22.02 11.48
CA ILE A 27 -24.45 -21.43 12.63
C ILE A 27 -23.50 -20.37 12.04
N GLU A 28 -23.72 -19.12 12.43
CA GLU A 28 -22.85 -18.00 12.05
C GLU A 28 -21.89 -17.71 13.20
N VAL A 29 -20.59 -17.76 12.90
CA VAL A 29 -19.53 -17.37 13.81
C VAL A 29 -19.04 -15.98 13.45
N LYS A 30 -19.14 -15.03 14.37
CA LYS A 30 -18.66 -13.64 14.19
C LYS A 30 -17.39 -13.42 14.99
N LYS A 31 -16.34 -12.98 14.31
CA LYS A 31 -15.11 -12.57 15.00
C LYS A 31 -15.30 -11.24 15.74
N ARG A 32 -14.50 -11.00 16.78
CA ARG A 32 -14.38 -9.66 17.38
C ARG A 32 -13.70 -8.69 16.40
N PRO A 33 -13.98 -7.38 16.52
CA PRO A 33 -13.37 -6.39 15.63
C PRO A 33 -11.84 -6.40 15.64
N ASP A 34 -11.22 -6.68 16.77
CA ASP A 34 -9.78 -6.72 17.02
C ASP A 34 -9.12 -8.06 16.68
N ALA A 35 -9.89 -9.11 16.40
CA ALA A 35 -9.37 -10.43 16.10
C ALA A 35 -8.93 -10.56 14.62
N ASN A 36 -7.86 -11.32 14.39
CA ASN A 36 -7.42 -11.68 13.06
C ASN A 36 -8.37 -12.70 12.43
N VAL A 37 -8.87 -12.42 11.21
CA VAL A 37 -9.89 -13.26 10.55
C VAL A 37 -9.34 -14.65 10.20
N ILE A 38 -8.10 -14.74 9.73
CA ILE A 38 -7.47 -16.01 9.31
C ILE A 38 -7.28 -16.90 10.54
N LYS A 39 -6.57 -16.42 11.56
CA LYS A 39 -6.35 -17.19 12.80
C LYS A 39 -7.63 -17.61 13.51
N THR A 40 -8.66 -16.75 13.47
CA THR A 40 -9.95 -17.08 14.08
C THR A 40 -10.68 -18.15 13.27
N SER A 41 -10.62 -18.07 11.95
CA SER A 41 -11.26 -19.07 11.08
C SER A 41 -10.60 -20.43 11.24
N ASP A 42 -9.26 -20.49 11.24
CA ASP A 42 -8.50 -21.74 11.42
C ASP A 42 -8.85 -22.41 12.75
N ALA A 43 -8.85 -21.64 13.84
CA ALA A 43 -9.23 -22.15 15.15
C ALA A 43 -10.69 -22.64 15.22
N VAL A 44 -11.61 -21.97 14.52
CA VAL A 44 -13.02 -22.41 14.44
C VAL A 44 -13.14 -23.69 13.62
N LEU A 45 -12.43 -23.80 12.50
CA LEU A 45 -12.44 -24.99 11.65
C LEU A 45 -11.89 -26.20 12.41
N GLU A 46 -10.81 -26.06 13.16
CA GLU A 46 -10.24 -27.09 14.01
C GLU A 46 -11.26 -27.60 15.04
N ILE A 47 -11.93 -26.68 15.75
CA ILE A 47 -12.99 -27.04 16.71
C ILE A 47 -14.17 -27.74 16.01
N VAL A 48 -14.55 -27.29 14.82
CA VAL A 48 -15.65 -27.88 14.05
C VAL A 48 -15.30 -29.30 13.61
N GLU A 49 -14.06 -29.57 13.18
CA GLU A 49 -13.59 -30.91 12.82
C GLU A 49 -13.59 -31.83 14.04
N GLU A 50 -13.11 -31.37 15.17
CA GLU A 50 -13.10 -32.14 16.42
C GLU A 50 -14.53 -32.48 16.89
N MET A 51 -15.44 -31.52 16.83
CA MET A 51 -16.84 -31.73 17.16
C MET A 51 -17.56 -32.62 16.16
N ALA A 52 -17.24 -32.53 14.88
CA ALA A 52 -17.86 -33.36 13.84
C ALA A 52 -17.62 -34.86 14.05
N GLN A 53 -16.48 -35.24 14.64
CA GLN A 53 -16.17 -36.63 15.00
C GLN A 53 -17.05 -37.17 16.11
N GLN A 54 -17.62 -36.30 16.95
CA GLN A 54 -18.49 -36.69 18.08
C GLN A 54 -19.97 -36.71 17.71
N LEU A 55 -20.31 -36.25 16.49
CA LEU A 55 -21.71 -36.19 16.04
C LEU A 55 -22.18 -37.52 15.45
N PRO A 56 -23.48 -37.87 15.56
CA PRO A 56 -24.04 -39.02 14.84
C PRO A 56 -23.84 -38.91 13.34
N ALA A 57 -23.63 -40.04 12.63
CA ALA A 57 -23.43 -40.13 11.21
C ALA A 57 -24.56 -39.51 10.34
N SER A 58 -25.72 -39.27 10.95
CA SER A 58 -26.87 -38.60 10.35
C SER A 58 -26.72 -37.07 10.21
N ILE A 59 -25.76 -36.48 10.95
CA ILE A 59 -25.53 -35.04 10.97
C ILE A 59 -24.21 -34.78 10.20
N ARG A 60 -24.30 -34.05 9.10
CA ARG A 60 -23.13 -33.56 8.38
C ARG A 60 -22.90 -32.08 8.70
N VAL A 61 -21.73 -31.77 9.19
CA VAL A 61 -21.27 -30.40 9.34
C VAL A 61 -20.45 -30.03 8.12
N GLN A 62 -20.83 -28.94 7.47
CA GLN A 62 -20.11 -28.48 6.27
C GLN A 62 -19.86 -26.97 6.41
N PRO A 63 -18.60 -26.53 6.45
CA PRO A 63 -18.26 -25.13 6.41
C PRO A 63 -18.77 -24.49 5.11
N SER A 64 -19.36 -23.33 5.20
CA SER A 64 -19.78 -22.54 4.05
C SER A 64 -19.46 -21.07 4.30
N LEU A 65 -19.12 -20.30 3.26
CA LEU A 65 -18.74 -18.90 3.37
C LEU A 65 -17.55 -18.67 4.31
N ILE A 66 -16.44 -19.35 4.03
CA ILE A 66 -15.19 -19.17 4.76
C ILE A 66 -14.55 -17.84 4.32
N THR A 67 -14.74 -16.81 5.14
CA THR A 67 -14.23 -15.46 4.82
C THR A 67 -12.69 -15.39 4.82
N SER A 68 -12.01 -16.30 5.52
CA SER A 68 -10.53 -16.35 5.54
C SER A 68 -9.94 -16.72 4.19
N GLU A 69 -10.49 -17.71 3.49
CA GLU A 69 -10.02 -18.10 2.15
C GLU A 69 -10.09 -16.91 1.18
N PHE A 70 -11.21 -16.17 1.21
CA PHE A 70 -11.35 -14.98 0.39
C PHE A 70 -10.33 -13.88 0.79
N ALA A 71 -10.08 -13.70 2.10
CA ALA A 71 -9.11 -12.72 2.58
C ALA A 71 -7.67 -13.10 2.20
N GLU A 72 -7.30 -14.38 2.28
CA GLU A 72 -5.97 -14.87 1.88
C GLU A 72 -5.70 -14.69 0.40
N VAL A 73 -6.67 -15.05 -0.45
CA VAL A 73 -6.56 -14.85 -1.91
C VAL A 73 -6.38 -13.38 -2.23
N GLN A 74 -7.20 -12.50 -1.64
CA GLN A 74 -7.10 -11.05 -1.83
C GLN A 74 -5.74 -10.48 -1.39
N VAL A 75 -5.23 -10.90 -0.24
CA VAL A 75 -3.92 -10.46 0.27
C VAL A 75 -2.81 -10.92 -0.66
N THR A 76 -2.84 -12.18 -1.09
CA THR A 76 -1.83 -12.75 -1.98
C THR A 76 -1.84 -12.09 -3.36
N GLU A 77 -3.00 -11.86 -3.94
CA GLU A 77 -3.13 -11.15 -5.22
C GLU A 77 -2.61 -9.71 -5.14
N LEU A 78 -2.97 -8.98 -4.09
CA LEU A 78 -2.49 -7.60 -3.92
C LEU A 78 -0.98 -7.55 -3.66
N GLN A 79 -0.43 -8.49 -2.89
CA GLN A 79 1.01 -8.59 -2.70
C GLN A 79 1.72 -8.86 -4.04
N GLY A 80 1.19 -9.77 -4.86
CA GLY A 80 1.70 -10.03 -6.21
C GLY A 80 1.64 -8.79 -7.10
N ASN A 81 0.54 -8.04 -7.05
CA ASN A 81 0.37 -6.79 -7.80
C ASN A 81 1.36 -5.71 -7.35
N ILE A 82 1.60 -5.56 -6.04
CA ILE A 82 2.61 -4.62 -5.51
C ILE A 82 4.01 -5.00 -6.00
N MET A 83 4.38 -6.28 -5.96
CA MET A 83 5.68 -6.75 -6.44
C MET A 83 5.86 -6.54 -7.95
N THR A 84 4.82 -6.82 -8.73
CA THR A 84 4.82 -6.60 -10.18
C THR A 84 4.93 -5.11 -10.52
N ALA A 85 4.15 -4.27 -9.85
CA ALA A 85 4.21 -2.82 -10.02
C ALA A 85 5.59 -2.26 -9.64
N LEU A 86 6.16 -2.71 -8.51
CA LEU A 86 7.50 -2.33 -8.08
C LEU A 86 8.56 -2.70 -9.12
N ALA A 87 8.52 -3.92 -9.66
CA ALA A 87 9.44 -4.36 -10.69
C ALA A 87 9.31 -3.53 -11.98
N LEU A 88 8.07 -3.27 -12.44
CA LEU A 88 7.80 -2.48 -13.63
C LEU A 88 8.29 -1.04 -13.47
N VAL A 89 7.97 -0.41 -12.34
CA VAL A 89 8.41 0.95 -12.04
C VAL A 89 9.93 1.03 -11.95
N MET A 90 10.58 0.05 -11.31
CA MET A 90 12.04 -0.02 -11.25
C MET A 90 12.66 -0.08 -12.64
N VAL A 91 12.12 -0.91 -13.54
CA VAL A 91 12.59 -1.01 -14.94
C VAL A 91 12.45 0.32 -15.67
N ILE A 92 11.30 0.99 -15.55
CA ILE A 92 11.03 2.28 -16.19
C ILE A 92 12.00 3.35 -15.68
N VAL A 93 12.19 3.45 -14.37
CA VAL A 93 13.06 4.44 -13.74
C VAL A 93 14.53 4.21 -14.13
N VAL A 94 14.98 2.96 -14.12
CA VAL A 94 16.35 2.62 -14.56
C VAL A 94 16.53 2.90 -16.04
N ALA A 95 15.54 2.63 -16.88
CA ALA A 95 15.60 2.92 -18.31
C ALA A 95 15.65 4.45 -18.60
N ALA A 96 14.90 5.25 -17.82
CA ALA A 96 14.85 6.71 -18.01
C ALA A 96 16.08 7.44 -17.46
N MET A 97 16.57 7.06 -16.26
CA MET A 97 17.62 7.77 -15.54
C MET A 97 19.00 7.10 -15.58
N GLY A 98 19.08 5.91 -16.19
CA GLY A 98 20.27 5.07 -16.14
C GLY A 98 20.36 4.26 -14.83
N PHE A 99 21.23 3.24 -14.83
CA PHE A 99 21.27 2.23 -13.78
C PHE A 99 21.54 2.80 -12.38
N ARG A 100 22.46 3.75 -12.24
CA ARG A 100 22.89 4.27 -10.94
C ARG A 100 21.87 5.21 -10.33
N SER A 101 21.47 6.25 -11.05
CA SER A 101 20.45 7.22 -10.60
C SER A 101 19.10 6.53 -10.45
N GLY A 102 18.77 5.61 -11.38
CA GLY A 102 17.57 4.80 -11.29
C GLY A 102 17.55 3.87 -10.08
N LEU A 103 18.68 3.29 -9.68
CA LEU A 103 18.77 2.48 -8.49
C LEU A 103 18.57 3.31 -7.21
N ILE A 104 19.19 4.49 -7.13
CA ILE A 104 19.03 5.41 -5.99
C ILE A 104 17.55 5.78 -5.84
N VAL A 105 16.90 6.21 -6.92
CA VAL A 105 15.47 6.56 -6.91
C VAL A 105 14.61 5.34 -6.55
N GLY A 106 14.90 4.19 -7.17
CA GLY A 106 14.15 2.97 -7.00
C GLY A 106 14.21 2.39 -5.60
N LEU A 107 15.33 2.54 -4.88
CA LEU A 107 15.44 2.17 -3.46
C LEU A 107 14.47 2.98 -2.57
N GLY A 108 14.04 4.14 -3.02
CA GLY A 108 13.02 4.92 -2.34
C GLY A 108 11.69 4.19 -2.18
N ILE A 109 11.36 3.31 -3.12
CA ILE A 109 10.09 2.58 -3.09
C ILE A 109 10.00 1.64 -1.87
N PRO A 110 10.88 0.64 -1.72
CA PRO A 110 10.82 -0.26 -0.58
C PRO A 110 10.99 0.47 0.76
N VAL A 111 11.86 1.47 0.83
CA VAL A 111 12.07 2.25 2.06
C VAL A 111 10.80 2.99 2.46
N SER A 112 10.11 3.65 1.54
CA SER A 112 8.87 4.38 1.81
C SER A 112 7.71 3.45 2.17
N LEU A 113 7.60 2.28 1.52
CA LEU A 113 6.61 1.27 1.87
C LEU A 113 6.86 0.69 3.26
N LEU A 114 8.10 0.37 3.61
CA LEU A 114 8.46 -0.09 4.95
C LEU A 114 8.16 0.97 6.02
N PHE A 115 8.50 2.23 5.75
CA PHE A 115 8.14 3.35 6.61
C PHE A 115 6.64 3.42 6.84
N SER A 116 5.84 3.30 5.77
CA SER A 116 4.39 3.29 5.86
C SER A 116 3.87 2.12 6.72
N VAL A 117 4.37 0.91 6.52
CA VAL A 117 3.97 -0.27 7.31
C VAL A 117 4.28 -0.06 8.80
N ILE A 118 5.44 0.49 9.13
CA ILE A 118 5.83 0.79 10.51
C ILE A 118 4.85 1.80 11.13
N ILE A 119 4.54 2.89 10.44
CA ILE A 119 3.63 3.93 10.96
C ILE A 119 2.21 3.38 11.10
N ILE A 120 1.71 2.64 10.12
CA ILE A 120 0.38 1.99 10.18
C ILE A 120 0.29 1.04 11.38
N TYR A 121 1.35 0.26 11.62
CA TYR A 121 1.45 -0.62 12.79
C TYR A 121 1.44 0.16 14.12
N LEU A 122 2.22 1.25 14.21
CA LEU A 122 2.27 2.12 15.40
C LEU A 122 0.94 2.84 15.69
N LEU A 123 0.18 3.16 14.65
CA LEU A 123 -1.17 3.73 14.76
C LEU A 123 -2.22 2.69 15.19
N GLY A 124 -1.85 1.41 15.29
CA GLY A 124 -2.76 0.33 15.66
C GLY A 124 -3.73 -0.09 14.56
N TYR A 125 -3.49 0.33 13.32
CA TYR A 125 -4.31 -0.10 12.19
C TYR A 125 -3.99 -1.55 11.80
N THR A 126 -5.03 -2.31 11.50
CA THR A 126 -4.89 -3.67 10.98
C THR A 126 -4.56 -3.63 9.49
N PHE A 127 -3.67 -4.52 9.06
CA PHE A 127 -3.36 -4.72 7.65
C PHE A 127 -4.57 -5.34 6.95
N ASN A 128 -5.21 -4.58 6.09
CA ASN A 128 -6.45 -4.97 5.40
C ASN A 128 -6.40 -4.55 3.93
N PHE A 129 -7.44 -4.92 3.17
CA PHE A 129 -7.56 -4.60 1.75
C PHE A 129 -7.39 -3.10 1.45
N MET A 130 -7.97 -2.20 2.26
CA MET A 130 -7.87 -0.75 2.03
C MET A 130 -6.46 -0.23 2.26
N VAL A 131 -5.75 -0.75 3.27
CA VAL A 131 -4.33 -0.42 3.50
C VAL A 131 -3.49 -0.86 2.30
N MET A 132 -3.67 -2.09 1.82
CA MET A 132 -2.92 -2.60 0.67
C MET A 132 -3.25 -1.83 -0.61
N PHE A 133 -4.51 -1.49 -0.82
CA PHE A 133 -4.93 -0.67 -1.95
C PHE A 133 -4.35 0.75 -1.87
N GLY A 134 -4.30 1.34 -0.67
CA GLY A 134 -3.62 2.62 -0.42
C GLY A 134 -2.11 2.55 -0.71
N MET A 135 -1.45 1.46 -0.35
CA MET A 135 -0.03 1.22 -0.68
C MET A 135 0.18 1.10 -2.19
N LEU A 136 -0.71 0.40 -2.91
CA LEU A 136 -0.64 0.27 -4.37
C LEU A 136 -0.85 1.62 -5.06
N LEU A 137 -1.84 2.41 -4.63
CA LEU A 137 -2.04 3.78 -5.12
C LEU A 137 -0.83 4.68 -4.82
N GLY A 138 -0.34 4.62 -3.58
CA GLY A 138 0.83 5.38 -3.15
C GLY A 138 2.07 5.06 -3.97
N LEU A 139 2.25 3.80 -4.38
CA LEU A 139 3.39 3.34 -5.17
C LEU A 139 3.53 4.10 -6.50
N GLY A 140 2.42 4.39 -7.18
CA GLY A 140 2.42 5.16 -8.42
C GLY A 140 2.78 6.64 -8.26
N MET A 141 2.67 7.19 -7.05
CA MET A 141 2.94 8.61 -6.76
C MET A 141 4.24 8.82 -5.95
N LEU A 142 4.84 7.73 -5.49
CA LEU A 142 5.91 7.73 -4.49
C LEU A 142 7.25 8.22 -5.03
N ILE A 143 7.54 7.97 -6.30
CA ILE A 143 8.86 8.22 -6.88
C ILE A 143 9.06 9.63 -7.42
N ASP A 144 8.00 10.38 -7.67
CA ASP A 144 8.06 11.69 -8.34
C ASP A 144 9.02 12.65 -7.65
N GLY A 145 8.95 12.75 -6.31
CA GLY A 145 9.84 13.60 -5.54
C GLY A 145 11.31 13.19 -5.63
N ALA A 146 11.60 11.90 -5.60
CA ALA A 146 12.96 11.37 -5.70
C ALA A 146 13.54 11.56 -7.11
N ILE A 147 12.72 11.38 -8.16
CA ILE A 147 13.11 11.63 -9.55
C ILE A 147 13.54 13.08 -9.71
N VAL A 148 12.70 14.04 -9.31
CA VAL A 148 12.99 15.48 -9.49
C VAL A 148 14.28 15.91 -8.79
N VAL A 149 14.49 15.45 -7.55
CA VAL A 149 15.70 15.78 -6.79
C VAL A 149 16.95 15.18 -7.45
N THR A 150 16.88 13.91 -7.87
CA THR A 150 18.01 13.21 -8.48
C THR A 150 18.32 13.77 -9.87
N GLU A 151 17.31 14.08 -10.69
CA GLU A 151 17.48 14.67 -12.01
C GLU A 151 18.16 16.05 -11.91
N TYR A 152 17.72 16.88 -10.95
CA TYR A 152 18.38 18.16 -10.71
C TYR A 152 19.87 17.98 -10.33
N ALA A 153 20.16 17.02 -9.44
CA ALA A 153 21.54 16.74 -9.05
C ALA A 153 22.38 16.22 -10.22
N ASP A 154 21.84 15.29 -11.04
CA ASP A 154 22.49 14.75 -12.23
C ASP A 154 22.82 15.87 -13.24
N ARG A 155 21.91 16.81 -13.44
CA ARG A 155 22.13 17.98 -14.28
C ARG A 155 23.27 18.84 -13.74
N ARG A 156 23.28 19.15 -12.44
CA ARG A 156 24.35 19.94 -11.83
C ARG A 156 25.71 19.24 -11.90
N MET A 157 25.74 17.91 -11.74
CA MET A 157 26.97 17.13 -11.92
C MET A 157 27.47 17.16 -13.36
N SER A 158 26.58 17.15 -14.37
CA SER A 158 26.95 17.26 -15.75
C SER A 158 27.51 18.65 -16.12
N GLU A 159 27.10 19.70 -15.39
CA GLU A 159 27.66 21.07 -15.46
C GLU A 159 29.01 21.19 -14.72
N GLY A 160 29.55 20.12 -14.14
CA GLY A 160 30.85 20.08 -13.46
C GLY A 160 30.83 20.29 -11.96
N ALA A 161 29.64 20.30 -11.32
CA ALA A 161 29.54 20.40 -9.88
C ALA A 161 29.97 19.09 -9.17
N ASP A 162 30.62 19.21 -8.01
CA ASP A 162 30.92 18.06 -7.17
C ASP A 162 29.64 17.39 -6.66
N HIS A 163 29.67 16.06 -6.47
CA HIS A 163 28.52 15.25 -6.07
C HIS A 163 27.83 15.79 -4.83
N ARG A 164 28.59 16.17 -3.78
CA ARG A 164 28.04 16.71 -2.54
C ARG A 164 27.38 18.07 -2.77
N ALA A 165 28.01 18.93 -3.54
CA ALA A 165 27.47 20.25 -3.87
C ALA A 165 26.20 20.12 -4.70
N ALA A 166 26.19 19.23 -5.70
CA ALA A 166 25.06 19.00 -6.59
C ALA A 166 23.81 18.51 -5.81
N TYR A 167 23.96 17.49 -4.96
CA TYR A 167 22.84 16.98 -4.16
C TYR A 167 22.41 17.95 -3.07
N ALA A 168 23.33 18.68 -2.42
CA ALA A 168 22.99 19.69 -1.45
C ALA A 168 22.17 20.84 -2.06
N GLU A 169 22.55 21.28 -3.25
CA GLU A 169 21.81 22.28 -4.02
C GLU A 169 20.46 21.75 -4.47
N ALA A 170 20.40 20.51 -4.97
CA ALA A 170 19.18 19.86 -5.41
C ALA A 170 18.14 19.84 -4.28
N VAL A 171 18.50 19.35 -3.09
CA VAL A 171 17.60 19.37 -1.93
C VAL A 171 17.13 20.79 -1.59
N LYS A 172 18.04 21.72 -1.52
CA LYS A 172 17.70 23.10 -1.15
C LYS A 172 16.74 23.75 -2.15
N ARG A 173 16.93 23.49 -3.44
CA ARG A 173 16.07 24.06 -4.50
C ARG A 173 14.75 23.33 -4.65
N MET A 174 14.76 21.99 -4.55
CA MET A 174 13.58 21.16 -4.78
C MET A 174 12.74 20.92 -3.52
N PHE A 175 13.21 21.35 -2.35
CA PHE A 175 12.47 21.20 -1.09
C PHE A 175 11.03 21.72 -1.19
N TRP A 176 10.86 22.99 -1.55
CA TRP A 176 9.53 23.59 -1.62
C TRP A 176 8.65 23.04 -2.74
N PRO A 177 9.13 22.90 -3.99
CA PRO A 177 8.33 22.29 -5.06
C PRO A 177 7.86 20.88 -4.73
N VAL A 178 8.75 20.00 -4.26
CA VAL A 178 8.41 18.60 -3.94
C VAL A 178 7.47 18.54 -2.74
N THR A 179 7.72 19.33 -1.68
CA THR A 179 6.83 19.37 -0.51
C THR A 179 5.45 19.92 -0.88
N ALA A 180 5.37 20.97 -1.68
CA ALA A 180 4.11 21.55 -2.12
C ALA A 180 3.31 20.57 -3.01
N SER A 181 3.98 19.88 -3.95
CA SER A 181 3.35 18.86 -4.78
C SER A 181 2.79 17.72 -3.94
N THR A 182 3.60 17.18 -3.02
CA THR A 182 3.15 16.14 -2.09
C THR A 182 1.97 16.61 -1.23
N ALA A 183 2.04 17.82 -0.68
CA ALA A 183 0.96 18.39 0.12
C ALA A 183 -0.34 18.55 -0.68
N THR A 184 -0.26 18.98 -1.94
CA THR A 184 -1.41 19.10 -2.84
C THR A 184 -2.04 17.74 -3.11
N THR A 185 -1.23 16.72 -3.37
CA THR A 185 -1.71 15.34 -3.56
C THR A 185 -2.39 14.82 -2.30
N LEU A 186 -1.79 15.04 -1.13
CA LEU A 186 -2.38 14.65 0.14
C LEU A 186 -3.70 15.37 0.42
N ALA A 187 -3.79 16.65 0.08
CA ALA A 187 -5.01 17.44 0.24
C ALA A 187 -6.18 16.87 -0.58
N ALA A 188 -5.92 16.28 -1.72
CA ALA A 188 -6.96 15.63 -2.53
C ALA A 188 -7.61 14.41 -1.83
N PHE A 189 -6.89 13.74 -0.94
CA PHE A 189 -7.40 12.61 -0.17
C PHE A 189 -8.06 12.99 1.15
N LEU A 190 -7.87 14.24 1.65
CA LEU A 190 -8.46 14.69 2.91
C LEU A 190 -9.98 14.53 3.01
N PRO A 191 -10.79 14.80 1.97
CA PRO A 191 -12.23 14.66 2.06
C PRO A 191 -12.68 13.24 2.43
N LEU A 192 -11.93 12.21 2.04
CA LEU A 192 -12.25 10.81 2.37
C LEU A 192 -12.13 10.52 3.88
N MET A 193 -11.30 11.25 4.61
CA MET A 193 -11.15 11.09 6.06
C MET A 193 -12.37 11.61 6.85
N PHE A 194 -13.12 12.52 6.27
CA PHE A 194 -14.29 13.15 6.91
C PHE A 194 -15.61 12.52 6.48
N TRP A 195 -15.59 11.44 5.76
CA TRP A 195 -16.80 10.75 5.33
C TRP A 195 -17.54 10.16 6.53
N PRO A 196 -18.84 10.48 6.73
CA PRO A 196 -19.57 10.02 7.91
C PRO A 196 -20.01 8.55 7.80
N GLY A 197 -20.23 7.93 8.97
CA GLY A 197 -20.79 6.59 9.08
C GLY A 197 -19.81 5.43 8.91
N ILE A 198 -20.37 4.20 8.85
CA ILE A 198 -19.59 2.96 8.74
C ILE A 198 -18.72 2.94 7.46
N PRO A 199 -19.22 3.36 6.28
CA PRO A 199 -18.39 3.45 5.10
C PRO A 199 -17.18 4.39 5.29
N GLY A 200 -17.34 5.49 6.00
CA GLY A 200 -16.27 6.44 6.28
C GLY A 200 -15.16 5.85 7.14
N GLN A 201 -15.51 5.05 8.15
CA GLN A 201 -14.52 4.34 8.96
C GLN A 201 -13.66 3.39 8.12
N PHE A 202 -14.29 2.67 7.19
CA PHE A 202 -13.58 1.78 6.27
C PHE A 202 -12.75 2.55 5.24
N MET A 203 -13.31 3.59 4.65
CA MET A 203 -12.63 4.42 3.64
C MET A 203 -11.47 5.26 4.20
N SER A 204 -11.46 5.56 5.50
CA SER A 204 -10.38 6.32 6.14
C SER A 204 -9.01 5.62 6.14
N TYR A 205 -8.99 4.29 6.05
CA TYR A 205 -7.74 3.53 5.95
C TYR A 205 -6.92 3.90 4.71
N LEU A 206 -7.59 4.19 3.60
CA LEU A 206 -6.95 4.51 2.34
C LEU A 206 -6.17 5.84 2.41
N PRO A 207 -6.77 7.00 2.76
CA PRO A 207 -6.02 8.25 2.86
C PRO A 207 -4.92 8.18 3.91
N VAL A 208 -5.15 7.54 5.07
CA VAL A 208 -4.11 7.38 6.09
C VAL A 208 -2.91 6.62 5.52
N THR A 209 -3.14 5.56 4.76
CA THR A 209 -2.07 4.79 4.12
C THR A 209 -1.33 5.62 3.07
N VAL A 210 -2.05 6.34 2.22
CA VAL A 210 -1.44 7.23 1.21
C VAL A 210 -0.61 8.33 1.90
N PHE A 211 -1.10 8.91 2.99
CA PHE A 211 -0.36 9.88 3.80
C PHE A 211 0.96 9.31 4.31
N THR A 212 0.95 8.11 4.87
CA THR A 212 2.16 7.48 5.40
C THR A 212 3.15 7.13 4.31
N VAL A 213 2.68 6.60 3.17
CA VAL A 213 3.52 6.26 2.00
C VAL A 213 4.18 7.51 1.43
N LEU A 214 3.40 8.57 1.15
CA LEU A 214 3.94 9.79 0.56
C LEU A 214 4.82 10.58 1.54
N SER A 215 4.53 10.53 2.85
CA SER A 215 5.43 11.10 3.87
C SER A 215 6.76 10.35 3.90
N GLY A 216 6.74 9.02 3.82
CA GLY A 216 7.94 8.21 3.71
C GLY A 216 8.75 8.52 2.45
N SER A 217 8.07 8.71 1.31
CA SER A 217 8.67 9.12 0.06
C SER A 217 9.33 10.49 0.14
N LEU A 218 8.64 11.47 0.72
CA LEU A 218 9.18 12.81 0.91
C LEU A 218 10.43 12.78 1.79
N LEU A 219 10.41 12.03 2.89
CA LEU A 219 11.58 11.82 3.74
C LEU A 219 12.72 11.16 2.97
N TYR A 220 12.41 10.15 2.16
CA TYR A 220 13.41 9.50 1.33
C TYR A 220 14.01 10.49 0.33
N ALA A 221 13.20 11.18 -0.43
CA ALA A 221 13.63 12.10 -1.48
C ALA A 221 14.50 13.25 -0.96
N LEU A 222 14.23 13.75 0.25
CA LEU A 222 14.91 14.89 0.82
C LEU A 222 16.10 14.55 1.74
N LEU A 223 16.10 13.35 2.34
CA LEU A 223 17.14 12.95 3.30
C LEU A 223 17.97 11.77 2.78
N PHE A 224 17.34 10.61 2.58
CA PHE A 224 18.06 9.38 2.27
C PHE A 224 18.59 9.33 0.83
N GLY A 225 17.77 9.71 -0.16
CA GLY A 225 18.14 9.73 -1.56
C GLY A 225 19.38 10.59 -1.84
N PRO A 226 19.40 11.84 -1.39
CA PRO A 226 20.57 12.72 -1.54
C PRO A 226 21.83 12.18 -0.86
N VAL A 227 21.71 11.60 0.33
CA VAL A 227 22.86 10.98 1.02
C VAL A 227 23.43 9.82 0.20
N LEU A 228 22.56 8.94 -0.30
CA LEU A 228 22.97 7.84 -1.19
C LEU A 228 23.56 8.39 -2.49
N GLY A 229 22.97 9.45 -3.04
CA GLY A 229 23.45 10.14 -4.23
C GLY A 229 24.85 10.74 -4.07
N THR A 230 25.19 11.28 -2.91
CA THR A 230 26.55 11.79 -2.64
C THR A 230 27.60 10.67 -2.62
N ILE A 231 27.21 9.43 -2.32
CA ILE A 231 28.12 8.29 -2.22
C ILE A 231 28.21 7.54 -3.56
N PHE A 232 27.08 7.28 -4.20
CA PHE A 232 26.96 6.41 -5.36
C PHE A 232 26.63 7.15 -6.68
N GLY A 233 26.20 8.42 -6.61
CA GLY A 233 25.78 9.19 -7.77
C GLY A 233 26.92 9.42 -8.77
N ARG A 234 26.58 9.41 -10.06
CA ARG A 234 27.43 9.87 -11.17
C ARG A 234 26.50 10.45 -12.23
N PRO A 235 26.98 11.45 -13.01
CA PRO A 235 26.15 12.04 -14.05
C PRO A 235 25.73 10.98 -15.08
N THR A 236 24.48 11.06 -15.49
CA THR A 236 23.90 10.14 -16.48
C THR A 236 24.47 10.45 -17.87
N ILE A 237 24.63 9.43 -18.71
CA ILE A 237 25.17 9.58 -20.08
C ILE A 237 24.34 10.58 -20.91
N HIS A 238 23.01 10.60 -20.73
CA HIS A 238 22.14 11.57 -21.41
C HIS A 238 22.37 13.02 -20.95
N ALA A 239 22.59 13.25 -19.67
CA ALA A 239 22.88 14.57 -19.13
C ALA A 239 24.25 15.07 -19.62
N THR A 240 25.23 14.18 -19.70
CA THR A 240 26.57 14.50 -20.24
C THR A 240 26.51 14.79 -21.75
N ALA A 241 25.72 14.05 -22.53
CA ALA A 241 25.54 14.30 -23.96
C ALA A 241 24.83 15.63 -24.22
N SER A 242 23.78 15.96 -23.43
CA SER A 242 23.08 17.25 -23.54
C SER A 242 23.97 18.43 -23.17
N ALA A 243 24.82 18.28 -22.13
CA ALA A 243 25.76 19.31 -21.72
C ALA A 243 26.86 19.50 -22.77
N ALA A 244 27.32 18.42 -23.43
CA ALA A 244 28.30 18.51 -24.53
C ALA A 244 27.72 19.24 -25.75
N THR A 245 26.49 18.92 -26.16
CA THR A 245 25.80 19.61 -27.25
C THR A 245 25.52 21.07 -26.95
N LEU A 246 25.17 21.42 -25.72
CA LEU A 246 24.99 22.82 -25.32
C LEU A 246 26.32 23.58 -25.34
N ASN A 247 27.42 22.99 -24.88
CA ASN A 247 28.75 23.56 -24.94
C ASN A 247 29.23 23.76 -26.39
N GLU A 248 28.95 22.83 -27.30
CA GLU A 248 29.23 22.97 -28.72
C GLU A 248 28.42 24.09 -29.37
N LEU A 249 27.16 24.28 -28.94
CA LEU A 249 26.32 25.37 -29.45
C LEU A 249 26.72 26.75 -28.88
N GLU A 250 27.27 26.78 -27.66
CA GLU A 250 27.64 28.02 -26.97
C GLU A 250 29.06 28.49 -27.36
N HIS A 251 29.96 27.57 -27.72
CA HIS A 251 31.37 27.85 -28.03
C HIS A 251 31.77 27.45 -29.45
N GLY A 252 30.86 26.86 -30.25
CA GLY A 252 31.08 26.57 -31.64
C GLY A 252 31.08 27.85 -32.46
N ASP A 253 32.18 28.12 -33.19
CA ASP A 253 32.23 29.21 -34.14
C ASP A 253 31.09 29.09 -35.15
N PRO A 254 30.35 30.17 -35.42
CA PRO A 254 29.33 30.15 -36.46
C PRO A 254 29.98 29.89 -37.84
N PRO A 255 29.31 29.12 -38.74
CA PRO A 255 29.83 28.82 -40.08
C PRO A 255 30.00 30.04 -40.96
#